data_95d7563fc83f4cdeb4b9e3dff63245ba
#
_entry.id   95d7563fc83f4cdeb4b9e3dff63245ba
#
_cell.length_a   1.000
_cell.length_b   1.000
_cell.length_c   1.000
_cell.angle_alpha   90.00
_cell.angle_beta   90.00
_cell.angle_gamma   90.00
#
_symmetry.space_group_name_H-M   'P 1'
#
loop_
_entity.id
_entity.type
_entity.pdbx_description
1 polymer ?
#
loop_
_entity_poly.entity_id
_entity_poly.type
_entity_poly.pdbx_seq_one_letter_code
_entity_poly.pdbx_strand_id
1 'polypeptide(L)'
;MKTIALLTFIAVYALLLLLPKYRAVSALSAAALFLLLRIVPLGDVAGTVDWNVLMMLAGTMGTVDLFIRSNMPNRLSDRLVAVLPSVKWLIIALALFAGLVSAFVDNVATVLMLAPVGLAISKKLNISPVQPILAIAVSSNLQGAATLVGDTTSILLGGFAEMNFFDFFWMQGRPGVFWGVELGALTSLLVLLWLFRREKQSITASVETQVEDDVPTCLLYTSDA
;
A
#
# COMPACT_ATOMS: atom_id res chain seq x y z
N MET A 1 30.00 15.12 17.08
CA MET A 1 29.23 13.90 16.83
C MET A 1 27.86 14.22 16.27
N LYS A 2 26.97 14.96 16.99
CA LYS A 2 25.59 15.27 16.51
C LYS A 2 25.54 15.95 15.13
N THR A 3 26.42 16.92 14.87
CA THR A 3 26.49 17.65 13.60
C THR A 3 26.93 16.75 12.43
N ILE A 4 27.89 15.84 12.67
CA ILE A 4 28.34 14.89 11.67
C ILE A 4 27.21 13.90 11.33
N ALA A 5 26.51 13.40 12.34
CA ALA A 5 25.37 12.51 12.13
C ALA A 5 24.26 13.19 11.31
N LEU A 6 23.95 14.46 11.62
CA LEU A 6 22.95 15.24 10.89
C LEU A 6 23.36 15.45 9.42
N LEU A 7 24.61 15.86 9.18
CA LEU A 7 25.12 16.07 7.82
C LEU A 7 25.13 14.77 7.00
N THR A 8 25.55 13.65 7.61
CA THR A 8 25.51 12.33 6.97
C THR A 8 24.07 11.92 6.65
N PHE A 9 23.13 12.14 7.57
CA PHE A 9 21.72 11.86 7.33
C PHE A 9 21.17 12.64 6.14
N ILE A 10 21.42 13.97 6.10
CA ILE A 10 20.98 14.83 5.00
C ILE A 10 21.60 14.38 3.66
N ALA A 11 22.90 14.06 3.66
CA ALA A 11 23.60 13.60 2.46
C ALA A 11 23.03 12.27 1.95
N VAL A 12 22.78 11.31 2.85
CA VAL A 12 22.17 10.02 2.50
C VAL A 12 20.76 10.21 1.96
N TYR A 13 19.97 11.07 2.61
CA TYR A 13 18.60 11.36 2.15
C TYR A 13 18.60 11.98 0.75
N ALA A 14 19.52 12.91 0.48
CA ALA A 14 19.71 13.46 -0.86
C ALA A 14 20.13 12.39 -1.87
N LEU A 15 21.03 11.47 -1.51
CA LEU A 15 21.43 10.34 -2.35
C LEU A 15 20.27 9.39 -2.65
N LEU A 16 19.42 9.10 -1.67
CA LEU A 16 18.24 8.25 -1.85
C LEU A 16 17.23 8.84 -2.84
N LEU A 17 17.13 10.19 -2.90
CA LEU A 17 16.27 10.89 -3.85
C LEU A 17 16.88 10.98 -5.23
N LEU A 18 18.20 11.28 -5.33
CA LEU A 18 18.89 11.48 -6.61
C LEU A 18 19.21 10.17 -7.33
N LEU A 19 19.45 9.07 -6.58
CA LEU A 19 19.89 7.79 -7.10
C LEU A 19 18.92 6.64 -6.69
N PRO A 20 17.70 6.60 -7.22
CA PRO A 20 16.69 5.62 -6.81
C PRO A 20 17.11 4.16 -7.07
N LYS A 21 17.99 3.92 -8.06
CA LYS A 21 18.52 2.59 -8.39
C LYS A 21 19.44 2.04 -7.30
N TYR A 22 20.10 2.90 -6.54
CA TYR A 22 21.13 2.53 -5.55
C TYR A 22 20.68 2.75 -4.10
N ARG A 23 19.37 2.84 -3.84
CA ARG A 23 18.82 3.11 -2.50
C ARG A 23 19.36 2.17 -1.42
N ALA A 24 19.35 0.86 -1.68
CA ALA A 24 19.85 -0.13 -0.72
C ALA A 24 21.34 0.05 -0.43
N VAL A 25 22.15 0.28 -1.48
CA VAL A 25 23.59 0.49 -1.34
C VAL A 25 23.87 1.78 -0.56
N SER A 26 23.16 2.86 -0.86
CA SER A 26 23.29 4.14 -0.14
C SER A 26 22.92 4.01 1.34
N ALA A 27 21.85 3.28 1.66
CA ALA A 27 21.46 3.03 3.05
C ALA A 27 22.49 2.16 3.80
N LEU A 28 22.97 1.07 3.16
CA LEU A 28 23.98 0.19 3.75
C LEU A 28 25.33 0.91 3.94
N SER A 29 25.75 1.73 2.98
CA SER A 29 26.99 2.52 3.12
C SER A 29 26.90 3.54 4.23
N ALA A 30 25.72 4.16 4.42
CA ALA A 30 25.48 5.04 5.56
C ALA A 30 25.56 4.29 6.89
N ALA A 31 24.91 3.13 7.00
CA ALA A 31 24.97 2.30 8.19
C ALA A 31 26.42 1.90 8.51
N ALA A 32 27.20 1.46 7.50
CA ALA A 32 28.60 1.15 7.66
C ALA A 32 29.43 2.38 8.13
N LEU A 33 29.14 3.56 7.57
CA LEU A 33 29.82 4.80 7.98
C LEU A 33 29.52 5.16 9.45
N PHE A 34 28.24 5.01 9.89
CA PHE A 34 27.88 5.26 11.30
C PHE A 34 28.60 4.31 12.26
N LEU A 35 28.80 3.05 11.86
CA LEU A 35 29.56 2.07 12.64
C LEU A 35 31.07 2.40 12.66
N LEU A 36 31.65 2.77 11.52
CA LEU A 36 33.07 3.16 11.42
C LEU A 36 33.37 4.42 12.24
N LEU A 37 32.48 5.38 12.22
CA LEU A 37 32.59 6.61 13.04
C LEU A 37 32.26 6.38 14.52
N ARG A 38 31.94 5.14 14.91
CA ARG A 38 31.53 4.77 16.28
C ARG A 38 30.43 5.65 16.83
N ILE A 39 29.54 6.15 15.97
CA ILE A 39 28.33 6.88 16.38
C ILE A 39 27.37 5.90 17.04
N VAL A 40 27.31 4.68 16.52
CA VAL A 40 26.64 3.52 17.12
C VAL A 40 27.71 2.51 17.54
N PRO A 41 27.83 2.15 18.82
CA PRO A 41 28.75 1.12 19.28
C PRO A 41 28.38 -0.25 18.67
N LEU A 42 29.38 -1.05 18.31
CA LEU A 42 29.15 -2.39 17.72
C LEU A 42 28.32 -3.29 18.64
N GLY A 43 28.47 -3.15 19.96
CA GLY A 43 27.69 -3.93 20.94
C GLY A 43 26.21 -3.57 20.99
N ASP A 44 25.85 -2.36 20.57
CA ASP A 44 24.48 -1.85 20.65
C ASP A 44 23.72 -1.96 19.32
N VAL A 45 24.37 -2.44 18.26
CA VAL A 45 23.75 -2.56 16.92
C VAL A 45 22.49 -3.38 16.96
N ALA A 46 22.52 -4.54 17.63
CA ALA A 46 21.35 -5.39 17.76
C ALA A 46 20.20 -4.75 18.55
N GLY A 47 20.53 -3.90 19.53
CA GLY A 47 19.56 -3.16 20.34
C GLY A 47 19.00 -1.91 19.67
N THR A 48 19.71 -1.36 18.65
CA THR A 48 19.22 -0.22 17.86
C THR A 48 18.25 -0.64 16.77
N VAL A 49 18.25 -1.92 16.40
CA VAL A 49 17.33 -2.47 15.40
C VAL A 49 16.00 -2.82 16.08
N ASP A 50 14.92 -2.24 15.62
CA ASP A 50 13.59 -2.64 16.06
C ASP A 50 13.19 -3.95 15.35
N TRP A 51 13.48 -5.07 16.02
CA TRP A 51 13.16 -6.40 15.52
C TRP A 51 11.67 -6.64 15.37
N ASN A 52 10.84 -5.99 16.19
CA ASN A 52 9.40 -6.12 16.11
C ASN A 52 8.88 -5.54 14.78
N VAL A 53 9.36 -4.34 14.41
CA VAL A 53 9.04 -3.70 13.13
C VAL A 53 9.51 -4.57 11.94
N LEU A 54 10.73 -5.12 12.00
CA LEU A 54 11.25 -5.99 10.93
C LEU A 54 10.43 -7.28 10.77
N MET A 55 10.08 -7.94 11.88
CA MET A 55 9.26 -9.15 11.85
C MET A 55 7.85 -8.86 11.33
N MET A 56 7.27 -7.72 11.70
CA MET A 56 5.97 -7.27 11.22
C MET A 56 6.00 -7.00 9.70
N LEU A 57 7.04 -6.32 9.20
CA LEU A 57 7.24 -6.09 7.76
C LEU A 57 7.42 -7.41 7.00
N ALA A 58 8.25 -8.32 7.51
CA ALA A 58 8.47 -9.62 6.88
C ALA A 58 7.17 -10.45 6.84
N GLY A 59 6.41 -10.46 7.93
CA GLY A 59 5.13 -11.16 8.02
C GLY A 59 4.07 -10.61 7.07
N THR A 60 3.93 -9.29 7.02
CA THR A 60 2.98 -8.64 6.10
C THR A 60 3.36 -8.90 4.65
N MET A 61 4.64 -8.77 4.28
CA MET A 61 5.09 -9.05 2.91
C MET A 61 4.88 -10.52 2.51
N GLY A 62 5.11 -11.47 3.42
CA GLY A 62 4.81 -12.88 3.17
C GLY A 62 3.33 -13.14 2.93
N THR A 63 2.46 -12.56 3.75
CA THR A 63 1.01 -12.66 3.58
C THR A 63 0.54 -12.06 2.27
N VAL A 64 1.10 -10.91 1.87
CA VAL A 64 0.80 -10.24 0.59
C VAL A 64 1.23 -11.10 -0.60
N ASP A 65 2.40 -11.73 -0.56
CA ASP A 65 2.86 -12.60 -1.65
C ASP A 65 1.90 -13.79 -1.85
N LEU A 66 1.45 -14.41 -0.77
CA LEU A 66 0.44 -15.48 -0.81
C LEU A 66 -0.90 -14.97 -1.39
N PHE A 67 -1.35 -13.77 -0.97
CA PHE A 67 -2.58 -13.18 -1.45
C PHE A 67 -2.51 -12.86 -2.95
N ILE A 68 -1.36 -12.36 -3.45
CA ILE A 68 -1.14 -12.12 -4.88
C ILE A 68 -1.16 -13.44 -5.65
N ARG A 69 -0.45 -14.46 -5.16
CA ARG A 69 -0.37 -15.78 -5.81
C ARG A 69 -1.70 -16.52 -5.85
N SER A 70 -2.59 -16.27 -4.89
CA SER A 70 -3.93 -16.88 -4.85
C SER A 70 -4.88 -16.37 -5.94
N ASN A 71 -4.47 -15.38 -6.73
CA ASN A 71 -5.29 -14.71 -7.75
C ASN A 71 -6.66 -14.17 -7.26
N MET A 72 -6.82 -14.11 -5.94
CA MET A 72 -8.03 -13.55 -5.29
C MET A 72 -8.34 -12.12 -5.72
N PRO A 73 -7.32 -11.22 -5.81
CA PRO A 73 -7.56 -9.85 -6.22
C PRO A 73 -8.19 -9.74 -7.60
N ASN A 74 -7.69 -10.52 -8.57
CA ASN A 74 -8.23 -10.52 -9.93
C ASN A 74 -9.67 -11.00 -9.95
N ARG A 75 -9.99 -12.08 -9.22
CA ARG A 75 -11.37 -12.59 -9.11
C ARG A 75 -12.34 -11.60 -8.49
N LEU A 76 -11.91 -10.91 -7.42
CA LEU A 76 -12.71 -9.86 -6.78
C LEU A 76 -12.94 -8.68 -7.73
N SER A 77 -11.90 -8.29 -8.45
CA SER A 77 -11.96 -7.22 -9.44
C SER A 77 -12.88 -7.56 -10.62
N ASP A 78 -12.79 -8.78 -11.17
CA ASP A 78 -13.67 -9.24 -12.24
C ASP A 78 -15.14 -9.24 -11.82
N ARG A 79 -15.43 -9.62 -10.58
CA ARG A 79 -16.79 -9.51 -10.01
C ARG A 79 -17.26 -8.06 -9.91
N LEU A 80 -16.38 -7.14 -9.48
CA LEU A 80 -16.71 -5.71 -9.42
C LEU A 80 -17.04 -5.16 -10.81
N VAL A 81 -16.25 -5.54 -11.84
CA VAL A 81 -16.48 -5.14 -13.24
C VAL A 81 -17.80 -5.68 -13.77
N ALA A 82 -18.15 -6.93 -13.43
CA ALA A 82 -19.38 -7.57 -13.91
C ALA A 82 -20.67 -6.95 -13.33
N VAL A 83 -20.58 -6.37 -12.10
CA VAL A 83 -21.77 -5.85 -11.41
C VAL A 83 -22.00 -4.37 -11.69
N LEU A 84 -20.98 -3.62 -12.10
CA LEU A 84 -21.07 -2.16 -12.18
C LEU A 84 -21.50 -1.65 -13.56
N PRO A 85 -22.47 -0.70 -13.61
CA PRO A 85 -23.11 -0.31 -14.87
C PRO A 85 -22.31 0.70 -15.69
N SER A 86 -21.31 1.39 -15.12
CA SER A 86 -20.57 2.44 -15.82
C SER A 86 -19.11 2.55 -15.38
N VAL A 87 -18.27 3.05 -16.29
CA VAL A 87 -16.83 3.30 -16.08
C VAL A 87 -16.57 4.12 -14.81
N LYS A 88 -17.38 5.15 -14.58
CA LYS A 88 -17.27 5.98 -13.38
C LYS A 88 -17.37 5.16 -12.09
N TRP A 89 -18.41 4.35 -11.96
CA TRP A 89 -18.63 3.52 -10.77
C TRP A 89 -17.59 2.43 -10.64
N LEU A 90 -17.09 1.93 -11.76
CA LEU A 90 -16.01 0.96 -11.78
C LEU A 90 -14.70 1.55 -11.19
N ILE A 91 -14.28 2.74 -11.66
CA ILE A 91 -13.08 3.40 -11.14
C ILE A 91 -13.22 3.70 -9.64
N ILE A 92 -14.38 4.18 -9.21
CA ILE A 92 -14.67 4.46 -7.80
C ILE A 92 -14.62 3.18 -6.96
N ALA A 93 -15.23 2.10 -7.45
CA ALA A 93 -15.22 0.82 -6.75
C ALA A 93 -13.83 0.23 -6.65
N LEU A 94 -13.01 0.32 -7.71
CA LEU A 94 -11.61 -0.10 -7.68
C LEU A 94 -10.79 0.73 -6.69
N ALA A 95 -11.02 2.05 -6.64
CA ALA A 95 -10.35 2.93 -5.68
C ALA A 95 -10.74 2.59 -4.24
N LEU A 96 -12.03 2.39 -3.97
CA LEU A 96 -12.51 1.99 -2.64
C LEU A 96 -11.99 0.60 -2.24
N PHE A 97 -11.99 -0.34 -3.18
CA PHE A 97 -11.46 -1.68 -2.96
C PHE A 97 -9.94 -1.63 -2.67
N ALA A 98 -9.18 -0.84 -3.47
CA ALA A 98 -7.77 -0.61 -3.24
C ALA A 98 -7.50 -0.01 -1.84
N GLY A 99 -8.28 0.98 -1.44
CA GLY A 99 -8.22 1.56 -0.11
C GLY A 99 -8.50 0.54 0.99
N LEU A 100 -9.59 -0.22 0.87
CA LEU A 100 -9.96 -1.24 1.85
C LEU A 100 -8.86 -2.29 2.02
N VAL A 101 -8.30 -2.78 0.92
CA VAL A 101 -7.19 -3.75 0.95
C VAL A 101 -5.96 -3.12 1.58
N SER A 102 -5.63 -1.89 1.19
CA SER A 102 -4.43 -1.19 1.65
C SER A 102 -4.47 -0.80 3.14
N ALA A 103 -5.64 -0.73 3.74
CA ALA A 103 -5.75 -0.55 5.19
C ALA A 103 -5.14 -1.72 5.99
N PHE A 104 -5.00 -2.90 5.38
CA PHE A 104 -4.47 -4.11 6.02
C PHE A 104 -3.24 -4.70 5.30
N VAL A 105 -2.97 -4.25 4.08
CA VAL A 105 -1.90 -4.73 3.21
C VAL A 105 -1.10 -3.52 2.74
N ASP A 106 0.21 -3.69 2.63
CA ASP A 106 1.11 -2.63 2.16
C ASP A 106 0.59 -1.95 0.88
N ASN A 107 0.65 -0.62 0.86
CA ASN A 107 0.13 0.21 -0.22
C ASN A 107 0.80 -0.08 -1.58
N VAL A 108 2.11 -0.34 -1.59
CA VAL A 108 2.86 -0.64 -2.83
C VAL A 108 2.40 -1.98 -3.41
N ALA A 109 2.28 -2.99 -2.55
CA ALA A 109 1.78 -4.31 -2.95
C ALA A 109 0.34 -4.23 -3.48
N THR A 110 -0.54 -3.46 -2.81
CA THR A 110 -1.91 -3.22 -3.24
C THR A 110 -1.96 -2.59 -4.63
N VAL A 111 -1.14 -1.56 -4.88
CA VAL A 111 -1.08 -0.92 -6.22
C VAL A 111 -0.56 -1.89 -7.27
N LEU A 112 0.53 -2.63 -6.99
CA LEU A 112 1.09 -3.61 -7.93
C LEU A 112 0.10 -4.71 -8.29
N MET A 113 -0.75 -5.09 -7.35
CA MET A 113 -1.79 -6.09 -7.51
C MET A 113 -2.96 -5.60 -8.37
N LEU A 114 -3.42 -4.38 -8.15
CA LEU A 114 -4.60 -3.84 -8.81
C LEU A 114 -4.31 -3.04 -10.09
N ALA A 115 -3.08 -2.55 -10.29
CA ALA A 115 -2.71 -1.83 -11.50
C ALA A 115 -2.89 -2.65 -12.79
N PRO A 116 -2.51 -3.95 -12.87
CA PRO A 116 -2.77 -4.78 -14.04
C PRO A 116 -4.26 -4.87 -14.37
N VAL A 117 -5.11 -4.92 -13.35
CA VAL A 117 -6.57 -4.94 -13.53
C VAL A 117 -7.06 -3.62 -14.10
N GLY A 118 -6.62 -2.49 -13.54
CA GLY A 118 -6.92 -1.16 -14.06
C GLY A 118 -6.49 -1.01 -15.53
N LEU A 119 -5.31 -1.55 -15.89
CA LEU A 119 -4.82 -1.59 -17.27
C LEU A 119 -5.70 -2.45 -18.20
N ALA A 120 -6.06 -3.64 -17.76
CA ALA A 120 -6.90 -4.56 -18.55
C ALA A 120 -8.28 -3.95 -18.83
N ILE A 121 -8.89 -3.34 -17.81
CA ILE A 121 -10.15 -2.61 -17.94
C ILE A 121 -10.02 -1.45 -18.91
N SER A 122 -8.96 -0.65 -18.78
CA SER A 122 -8.74 0.50 -19.65
C SER A 122 -8.61 0.10 -21.11
N LYS A 123 -7.92 -1.02 -21.39
CA LYS A 123 -7.81 -1.58 -22.75
C LYS A 123 -9.17 -2.04 -23.27
N LYS A 124 -9.96 -2.76 -22.45
CA LYS A 124 -11.29 -3.27 -22.86
C LYS A 124 -12.28 -2.14 -23.16
N LEU A 125 -12.23 -1.06 -22.36
CA LEU A 125 -13.16 0.06 -22.48
C LEU A 125 -12.64 1.19 -23.36
N ASN A 126 -11.41 1.07 -23.90
CA ASN A 126 -10.74 2.08 -24.71
C ASN A 126 -10.66 3.45 -24.02
N ILE A 127 -10.36 3.44 -22.71
CA ILE A 127 -10.15 4.64 -21.88
C ILE A 127 -8.68 4.78 -21.48
N SER A 128 -8.30 5.98 -21.05
CA SER A 128 -6.94 6.24 -20.56
C SER A 128 -6.66 5.41 -19.29
N PRO A 129 -5.57 4.62 -19.24
CA PRO A 129 -5.19 3.84 -18.07
C PRO A 129 -4.73 4.70 -16.89
N VAL A 130 -4.40 5.96 -17.13
CA VAL A 130 -3.92 6.88 -16.08
C VAL A 130 -4.96 7.10 -14.99
N GLN A 131 -6.23 7.22 -15.40
CA GLN A 131 -7.32 7.52 -14.49
C GLN A 131 -7.55 6.43 -13.43
N PRO A 132 -7.80 5.14 -13.78
CA PRO A 132 -8.02 4.11 -12.78
C PRO A 132 -6.76 3.82 -11.96
N ILE A 133 -5.57 3.85 -12.58
CA ILE A 133 -4.31 3.61 -11.86
C ILE A 133 -4.05 4.72 -10.84
N LEU A 134 -4.27 5.99 -11.21
CA LEU A 134 -4.13 7.11 -10.29
C LEU A 134 -5.13 7.01 -9.12
N ALA A 135 -6.38 6.67 -9.41
CA ALA A 135 -7.41 6.50 -8.39
C ALA A 135 -7.04 5.37 -7.40
N ILE A 136 -6.58 4.23 -7.91
CA ILE A 136 -6.07 3.11 -7.11
C ILE A 136 -4.89 3.56 -6.23
N ALA A 137 -3.89 4.22 -6.83
CA ALA A 137 -2.68 4.62 -6.12
C ALA A 137 -2.96 5.65 -5.02
N VAL A 138 -3.78 6.67 -5.29
CA VAL A 138 -4.14 7.69 -4.30
C VAL A 138 -4.95 7.08 -3.16
N SER A 139 -5.95 6.26 -3.47
CA SER A 139 -6.78 5.62 -2.45
C SER A 139 -5.98 4.64 -1.59
N SER A 140 -5.11 3.85 -2.21
CA SER A 140 -4.23 2.91 -1.52
C SER A 140 -3.27 3.62 -0.57
N ASN A 141 -2.56 4.65 -1.04
CA ASN A 141 -1.62 5.41 -0.19
C ASN A 141 -2.33 6.09 0.99
N LEU A 142 -3.52 6.64 0.75
CA LEU A 142 -4.27 7.32 1.79
C LEU A 142 -4.75 6.34 2.85
N GLN A 143 -5.40 5.26 2.44
CA GLN A 143 -5.97 4.26 3.36
C GLN A 143 -4.90 3.37 4.02
N GLY A 144 -3.73 3.20 3.40
CA GLY A 144 -2.60 2.53 4.04
C GLY A 144 -2.21 3.16 5.38
N ALA A 145 -2.36 4.47 5.52
CA ALA A 145 -2.09 5.18 6.77
C ALA A 145 -3.23 5.06 7.82
N ALA A 146 -4.36 4.44 7.49
CA ALA A 146 -5.52 4.35 8.39
C ALA A 146 -5.30 3.40 9.56
N THR A 147 -4.49 2.36 9.38
CA THR A 147 -4.24 1.35 10.41
C THR A 147 -2.75 1.16 10.68
N LEU A 148 -2.44 0.49 11.79
CA LEU A 148 -1.07 0.19 12.17
C LEU A 148 -0.30 -0.63 11.13
N VAL A 149 -0.99 -1.50 10.38
CA VAL A 149 -0.36 -2.51 9.50
C VAL A 149 -0.43 -2.16 8.02
N GLY A 150 -1.20 -1.17 7.62
CA GLY A 150 -1.45 -0.85 6.21
C GLY A 150 -0.28 -0.16 5.49
N ASP A 151 0.62 0.49 6.22
CA ASP A 151 1.79 1.16 5.64
C ASP A 151 3.00 1.04 6.57
N THR A 152 4.20 0.98 5.98
CA THR A 152 5.47 0.96 6.71
C THR A 152 5.65 2.19 7.61
N THR A 153 5.15 3.35 7.21
CA THR A 153 5.19 4.57 8.01
C THR A 153 4.32 4.47 9.26
N SER A 154 3.17 3.82 9.16
CA SER A 154 2.28 3.57 10.29
C SER A 154 2.89 2.56 11.28
N ILE A 155 3.55 1.51 10.76
CA ILE A 155 4.27 0.53 11.57
C ILE A 155 5.40 1.22 12.36
N LEU A 156 6.19 2.07 11.70
CA LEU A 156 7.27 2.83 12.35
C LEU A 156 6.73 3.81 13.40
N LEU A 157 5.63 4.51 13.10
CA LEU A 157 4.98 5.39 14.05
C LEU A 157 4.49 4.62 15.28
N GLY A 158 3.84 3.48 15.04
CA GLY A 158 3.34 2.62 16.11
C GLY A 158 4.46 2.08 17.01
N GLY A 159 5.57 1.64 16.42
CA GLY A 159 6.74 1.18 17.17
C GLY A 159 7.39 2.30 17.98
N PHE A 160 7.56 3.49 17.40
CA PHE A 160 8.18 4.63 18.07
C PHE A 160 7.31 5.22 19.19
N ALA A 161 6.00 5.27 18.99
CA ALA A 161 5.04 5.83 19.94
C ALA A 161 4.43 4.76 20.86
N GLU A 162 4.92 3.51 20.80
CA GLU A 162 4.43 2.36 21.59
C GLU A 162 2.90 2.16 21.47
N MET A 163 2.36 2.39 20.25
CA MET A 163 0.94 2.33 19.96
C MET A 163 0.50 0.89 19.66
N ASN A 164 -0.67 0.52 20.18
CA ASN A 164 -1.36 -0.70 19.80
C ASN A 164 -2.25 -0.46 18.55
N PHE A 165 -2.73 -1.55 17.93
CA PHE A 165 -3.61 -1.47 16.76
C PHE A 165 -4.87 -0.60 17.02
N PHE A 166 -5.46 -0.70 18.20
CA PHE A 166 -6.65 0.06 18.57
C PHE A 166 -6.38 1.54 18.85
N ASP A 167 -5.13 1.91 19.18
CA ASP A 167 -4.76 3.31 19.41
C ASP A 167 -4.83 4.16 18.13
N PHE A 168 -4.77 3.52 16.95
CA PHE A 168 -5.04 4.18 15.67
C PHE A 168 -6.48 4.67 15.57
N PHE A 169 -7.44 4.00 16.22
CA PHE A 169 -8.85 4.40 16.28
C PHE A 169 -9.12 5.37 17.42
N TRP A 170 -8.63 5.03 18.63
CA TRP A 170 -8.86 5.83 19.84
C TRP A 170 -7.60 5.82 20.70
N MET A 171 -6.99 6.99 20.86
CA MET A 171 -5.79 7.16 21.68
C MET A 171 -6.11 8.08 22.87
N GLN A 172 -5.96 7.59 24.09
CA GLN A 172 -6.17 8.37 25.33
C GLN A 172 -7.53 9.11 25.38
N GLY A 173 -8.61 8.47 24.90
CA GLY A 173 -9.93 9.07 24.88
C GLY A 173 -10.20 10.11 23.77
N ARG A 174 -9.27 10.24 22.82
CA ARG A 174 -9.38 11.13 21.65
C ARG A 174 -9.40 10.31 20.35
N PRO A 175 -10.06 10.84 19.28
CA PRO A 175 -9.99 10.22 17.97
C PRO A 175 -8.53 10.08 17.50
N GLY A 176 -8.16 8.86 17.10
CA GLY A 176 -6.82 8.55 16.58
C GLY A 176 -6.64 8.94 15.10
N VAL A 177 -5.51 8.54 14.53
CA VAL A 177 -5.11 8.83 13.14
C VAL A 177 -6.13 8.33 12.13
N PHE A 178 -6.77 7.17 12.39
CA PHE A 178 -7.81 6.57 11.55
C PHE A 178 -8.87 7.59 11.11
N TRP A 179 -9.43 8.36 12.02
CA TRP A 179 -10.50 9.30 11.70
C TRP A 179 -10.03 10.45 10.80
N GLY A 180 -8.79 10.91 10.97
CA GLY A 180 -8.20 11.91 10.08
C GLY A 180 -8.02 11.37 8.66
N VAL A 181 -7.56 10.12 8.54
CA VAL A 181 -7.40 9.44 7.25
C VAL A 181 -8.75 9.21 6.58
N GLU A 182 -9.78 8.79 7.33
CA GLU A 182 -11.13 8.58 6.77
C GLU A 182 -11.76 9.88 6.26
N LEU A 183 -11.54 11.00 6.94
CA LEU A 183 -11.96 12.32 6.43
C LEU A 183 -11.21 12.65 5.12
N GLY A 184 -9.92 12.35 5.03
CA GLY A 184 -9.15 12.46 3.80
C GLY A 184 -9.68 11.54 2.69
N ALA A 185 -10.03 10.30 3.01
CA ALA A 185 -10.60 9.34 2.08
C ALA A 185 -11.96 9.80 1.53
N LEU A 186 -12.81 10.36 2.39
CA LEU A 186 -14.09 10.94 2.00
C LEU A 186 -13.91 12.12 1.05
N THR A 187 -12.96 13.02 1.34
CA THR A 187 -12.66 14.15 0.45
C THR A 187 -12.09 13.68 -0.88
N SER A 188 -11.20 12.69 -0.87
CA SER A 188 -10.66 12.07 -2.09
C SER A 188 -11.77 11.42 -2.92
N LEU A 189 -12.70 10.71 -2.29
CA LEU A 189 -13.85 10.13 -2.95
C LEU A 189 -14.74 11.20 -3.61
N LEU A 190 -15.00 12.32 -2.91
CA LEU A 190 -15.75 13.44 -3.47
C LEU A 190 -15.05 14.07 -4.69
N VAL A 191 -13.71 14.20 -4.63
CA VAL A 191 -12.91 14.67 -5.77
C VAL A 191 -13.00 13.69 -6.94
N LEU A 192 -12.90 12.39 -6.71
CA LEU A 192 -13.05 11.37 -7.75
C LEU A 192 -14.47 11.43 -8.36
N LEU A 193 -15.51 11.52 -7.53
CA LEU A 193 -16.88 11.66 -7.99
C LEU A 193 -17.09 12.91 -8.86
N TRP A 194 -16.46 14.02 -8.50
CA TRP A 194 -16.50 15.27 -9.25
C TRP A 194 -15.69 15.19 -10.56
N LEU A 195 -14.51 14.58 -10.51
CA LEU A 195 -13.62 14.43 -11.67
C LEU A 195 -14.28 13.54 -12.73
N PHE A 196 -14.85 12.42 -12.33
CA PHE A 196 -15.50 11.45 -13.22
C PHE A 196 -16.99 11.70 -13.46
N ARG A 197 -17.51 12.86 -13.05
CA ARG A 197 -18.95 13.18 -13.24
C ARG A 197 -19.39 13.20 -14.72
N ARG A 198 -18.47 13.43 -15.64
CA ARG A 198 -18.74 13.49 -17.09
C ARG A 198 -18.56 12.13 -17.79
N GLU A 199 -17.92 11.17 -17.16
CA GLU A 199 -17.70 9.83 -17.70
C GLU A 199 -18.99 9.02 -17.54
N LYS A 200 -19.81 9.01 -18.61
CA LYS A 200 -21.10 8.30 -18.65
C LYS A 200 -21.05 7.04 -19.51
N GLN A 201 -19.85 6.58 -19.92
CA GLN A 201 -19.75 5.36 -20.73
C GLN A 201 -20.33 4.17 -19.96
N SER A 202 -21.37 3.56 -20.53
CA SER A 202 -21.92 2.31 -20.00
C SER A 202 -21.00 1.16 -20.38
N ILE A 203 -20.74 0.28 -19.45
CA ILE A 203 -20.04 -0.97 -19.71
C ILE A 203 -21.05 -1.88 -20.39
N THR A 204 -21.00 -1.97 -21.73
CA THR A 204 -21.78 -2.98 -22.45
C THR A 204 -21.19 -4.34 -22.07
N ALA A 205 -22.00 -5.16 -21.43
CA ALA A 205 -21.59 -6.41 -20.80
C ALA A 205 -21.25 -7.48 -21.86
N SER A 206 -20.09 -7.36 -22.49
CA SER A 206 -19.43 -8.45 -23.19
C SER A 206 -18.05 -8.71 -22.60
N VAL A 207 -17.98 -8.75 -21.26
CA VAL A 207 -16.85 -9.33 -20.57
C VAL A 207 -17.13 -10.83 -20.49
N GLU A 208 -16.77 -11.58 -21.55
CA GLU A 208 -16.50 -13.00 -21.38
C GLU A 208 -15.37 -13.09 -20.35
N THR A 209 -15.76 -13.35 -19.12
CA THR A 209 -14.88 -13.81 -18.07
C THR A 209 -14.31 -15.13 -18.53
N GLN A 210 -13.14 -15.12 -19.16
CA GLN A 210 -12.29 -16.30 -19.17
C GLN A 210 -11.82 -16.48 -17.72
N VAL A 211 -12.66 -17.14 -16.94
CA VAL A 211 -12.27 -17.70 -15.66
C VAL A 211 -11.38 -18.88 -16.02
N GLU A 212 -10.08 -18.69 -15.91
CA GLU A 212 -9.14 -19.81 -15.86
C GLU A 212 -9.46 -20.56 -14.56
N ASP A 213 -10.23 -21.66 -14.70
CA ASP A 213 -10.75 -22.46 -13.58
C ASP A 213 -9.66 -23.22 -12.79
N ASP A 214 -8.38 -23.10 -13.20
CA ASP A 214 -7.27 -23.90 -12.67
C ASP A 214 -6.35 -23.20 -11.67
N VAL A 215 -6.71 -22.00 -11.16
CA VAL A 215 -5.85 -21.32 -10.17
C VAL A 215 -6.37 -21.57 -8.75
N PRO A 216 -5.57 -22.16 -7.85
CA PRO A 216 -5.99 -22.44 -6.48
C PRO A 216 -6.32 -21.14 -5.74
N THR A 217 -7.47 -21.10 -5.11
CA THR A 217 -7.89 -20.01 -4.25
C THR A 217 -7.17 -20.05 -2.91
N CYS A 218 -6.98 -18.90 -2.27
CA CYS A 218 -6.33 -18.79 -0.96
C CYS A 218 -6.92 -19.75 0.09
N LEU A 219 -8.21 -20.07 0.00
CA LEU A 219 -8.89 -21.01 0.89
C LEU A 219 -8.47 -22.47 0.69
N LEU A 220 -7.94 -22.85 -0.49
CA LEU A 220 -7.44 -24.21 -0.72
C LEU A 220 -6.05 -24.45 -0.14
N TYR A 221 -5.24 -23.39 0.05
CA TYR A 221 -3.93 -23.51 0.69
C TYR A 221 -3.99 -23.75 2.20
N THR A 222 -5.11 -23.47 2.83
CA THR A 222 -5.28 -23.66 4.29
C THR A 222 -5.84 -25.05 4.66
N SER A 223 -6.33 -25.84 3.67
CA SER A 223 -6.91 -27.16 3.95
C SER A 223 -5.91 -28.32 3.86
N ASP A 224 -4.72 -28.12 3.28
CA ASP A 224 -3.71 -29.16 3.05
C ASP A 224 -2.41 -28.96 3.86
N ALA A 225 -2.40 -28.09 4.89
CA ALA A 225 -1.26 -27.86 5.77
C ALA A 225 -1.44 -28.49 7.17
#